data_95ab671cd9b0e5c135a17161c28ab725
#
_entry.id   95ab671cd9b0e5c135a17161c28ab725
#
_cell.length_a   1.000
_cell.length_b   1.000
_cell.length_c   1.000
_cell.angle_alpha   90.00
_cell.angle_beta   90.00
_cell.angle_gamma   90.00
#
_symmetry.space_group_name_H-M   'P 1'
#
loop_
_entity.id
_entity.type
_entity.pdbx_description
1 polymer ?
#
loop_
_entity_poly.entity_id
_entity_poly.type
_entity_poly.pdbx_seq_one_letter_code
_entity_poly.pdbx_strand_id
1 'polypeptide(L)'
;MKRNQSIGDVLRPLADAPYQAYLSNVLQVADVLDWILSQVGHAEVWQTSFSISEEFLRRLFFIERSGNVSRFNLVLDHKATNKTLKLWAFITQVIERTYLADNHSKILLVKSDRGDTVAVVT
;
A
#
# COMPACT_ATOMS: atom_id res chain seq x y z
N MET A 1 16.10 10.01 10.74
CA MET A 1 14.92 9.61 11.50
C MET A 1 15.25 8.41 12.36
N LYS A 2 14.78 8.36 13.58
CA LYS A 2 15.07 7.25 14.51
C LYS A 2 14.23 6.02 14.15
N ARG A 3 14.80 4.81 14.32
CA ARG A 3 14.13 3.56 14.00
C ARG A 3 12.84 3.31 14.78
N ASN A 4 12.76 3.83 16.00
CA ASN A 4 11.60 3.63 16.85
C ASN A 4 10.56 4.75 16.75
N GLN A 5 10.72 5.63 15.78
CA GLN A 5 9.77 6.70 15.54
C GLN A 5 8.51 6.12 14.94
N SER A 6 7.35 6.38 15.53
CA SER A 6 6.09 5.89 15.02
C SER A 6 5.62 6.74 13.82
N ILE A 7 4.74 6.17 13.02
CA ILE A 7 4.17 6.89 11.88
C ILE A 7 3.42 8.14 12.33
N GLY A 8 2.77 8.11 13.48
CA GLY A 8 2.08 9.27 14.05
C GLY A 8 3.00 10.42 14.43
N ASP A 9 4.31 10.16 14.62
CA ASP A 9 5.30 11.19 14.87
C ASP A 9 5.72 11.93 13.60
N VAL A 10 5.48 11.33 12.45
CA VAL A 10 5.89 11.86 11.14
C VAL A 10 4.70 12.47 10.39
N LEU A 11 3.57 11.77 10.41
CA LEU A 11 2.37 12.17 9.68
C LEU A 11 1.29 12.62 10.66
N ARG A 12 0.55 13.64 10.26
CA ARG A 12 -0.59 14.15 11.02
C ARG A 12 -1.88 13.43 10.59
N PRO A 13 -2.89 13.35 11.47
CA PRO A 13 -4.18 12.79 11.08
C PRO A 13 -4.70 13.43 9.79
N LEU A 14 -5.27 12.62 8.91
CA LEU A 14 -5.74 13.09 7.59
C LEU A 14 -6.80 14.17 7.71
N ALA A 15 -7.67 14.11 8.72
CA ALA A 15 -8.69 15.12 8.94
C ALA A 15 -8.10 16.47 9.29
N ASP A 16 -6.94 16.50 9.94
CA ASP A 16 -6.29 17.75 10.39
C ASP A 16 -5.37 18.33 9.32
N ALA A 17 -4.78 17.49 8.49
CA ALA A 17 -3.82 17.89 7.47
C ALA A 17 -4.04 17.07 6.19
N PRO A 18 -4.94 17.48 5.30
CA PRO A 18 -5.28 16.72 4.10
C PRO A 18 -4.15 16.65 3.07
N TYR A 19 -3.21 17.59 3.11
CA TYR A 19 -2.04 17.60 2.22
C TYR A 19 -0.79 17.51 3.06
N GLN A 20 -0.01 16.45 2.87
CA GLN A 20 1.22 16.23 3.61
C GLN A 20 2.32 15.75 2.69
N ALA A 21 3.54 16.19 2.96
CA ALA A 21 4.74 15.68 2.32
C ALA A 21 5.78 15.35 3.39
N TYR A 22 6.50 14.27 3.21
CA TYR A 22 7.56 13.88 4.13
C TYR A 22 8.67 13.15 3.41
N LEU A 23 9.85 13.18 3.99
CA LEU A 23 10.99 12.39 3.56
C LEU A 23 11.36 11.43 4.68
N SER A 24 11.44 10.15 4.35
CA SER A 24 11.76 9.12 5.33
C SER A 24 12.38 7.91 4.66
N ASN A 25 13.39 7.34 5.31
CA ASN A 25 13.97 6.06 4.92
C ASN A 25 13.54 4.93 5.87
N VAL A 26 12.63 5.21 6.80
CA VAL A 26 12.14 4.24 7.80
C VAL A 26 10.72 3.79 7.50
N LEU A 27 9.85 4.70 7.05
CA LEU A 27 8.47 4.36 6.74
C LEU A 27 8.38 3.63 5.41
N GLN A 28 7.68 2.51 5.42
CA GLN A 28 7.38 1.72 4.23
C GLN A 28 5.95 1.98 3.78
N VAL A 29 5.64 1.70 2.51
CA VAL A 29 4.30 1.90 1.96
C VAL A 29 3.25 1.12 2.75
N ALA A 30 3.59 -0.08 3.21
CA ALA A 30 2.67 -0.88 4.01
C ALA A 30 2.33 -0.20 5.35
N ASP A 31 3.29 0.51 5.96
CA ASP A 31 3.03 1.27 7.18
C ASP A 31 2.05 2.41 6.91
N VAL A 32 2.24 3.11 5.81
CA VAL A 32 1.37 4.21 5.40
C VAL A 32 -0.04 3.71 5.09
N LEU A 33 -0.15 2.59 4.38
CA LEU A 33 -1.44 1.98 4.06
C LEU A 33 -2.20 1.61 5.33
N ASP A 34 -1.55 0.93 6.25
CA ASP A 34 -2.17 0.52 7.51
C ASP A 34 -2.65 1.73 8.32
N TRP A 35 -1.85 2.78 8.37
CA TRP A 35 -2.19 4.02 9.04
C TRP A 35 -3.39 4.72 8.40
N ILE A 36 -3.44 4.76 7.06
CA ILE A 36 -4.60 5.33 6.34
C ILE A 36 -5.86 4.53 6.65
N LEU A 37 -5.80 3.20 6.58
CA LEU A 37 -6.95 2.35 6.86
C LEU A 37 -7.45 2.52 8.29
N SER A 38 -6.56 2.78 9.24
CA SER A 38 -6.96 3.05 10.63
C SER A 38 -7.80 4.31 10.77
N GLN A 39 -7.68 5.24 9.83
CA GLN A 39 -8.40 6.52 9.85
C GLN A 39 -9.66 6.53 8.99
N VAL A 40 -9.63 5.88 7.83
CA VAL A 40 -10.75 5.90 6.89
C VAL A 40 -11.65 4.68 7.00
N GLY A 41 -11.18 3.61 7.64
CA GLY A 41 -11.94 2.38 7.83
C GLY A 41 -11.92 1.49 6.59
N HIS A 42 -12.97 0.70 6.42
CA HIS A 42 -13.08 -0.27 5.33
C HIS A 42 -13.01 0.40 3.95
N ALA A 43 -12.13 -0.09 3.09
CA ALA A 43 -11.81 0.60 1.85
C ALA A 43 -11.38 -0.34 0.72
N GLU A 44 -11.53 0.14 -0.50
CA GLU A 44 -10.89 -0.44 -1.68
C GLU A 44 -9.53 0.21 -1.85
N VAL A 45 -8.51 -0.60 -2.18
CA VAL A 45 -7.12 -0.16 -2.32
C VAL A 45 -6.61 -0.46 -3.72
N TRP A 46 -5.95 0.51 -4.32
CA TRP A 46 -5.20 0.38 -5.56
C TRP A 46 -3.76 0.73 -5.30
N GLN A 47 -2.85 -0.14 -5.68
CA GLN A 47 -1.43 0.11 -5.54
C GLN A 47 -0.70 -0.22 -6.83
N THR A 48 0.16 0.68 -7.27
CA THR A 48 1.07 0.44 -8.38
C THR A 48 2.49 0.37 -7.86
N SER A 49 3.29 -0.53 -8.43
CA SER A 49 4.69 -0.68 -8.06
C SER A 49 5.46 -1.32 -9.22
N PHE A 50 6.78 -1.07 -9.26
CA PHE A 50 7.63 -1.75 -10.23
C PHE A 50 7.76 -3.24 -9.89
N SER A 51 7.98 -3.55 -8.61
CA SER A 51 8.13 -4.92 -8.13
C SER A 51 7.58 -5.05 -6.72
N ILE A 52 7.48 -6.27 -6.25
CA ILE A 52 7.00 -6.55 -4.89
C ILE A 52 8.02 -7.44 -4.16
N SER A 53 8.25 -7.14 -2.87
CA SER A 53 9.09 -7.97 -2.02
C SER A 53 8.25 -8.99 -1.25
N GLU A 54 8.88 -10.06 -0.80
CA GLU A 54 8.21 -11.06 0.03
C GLU A 54 7.71 -10.47 1.35
N GLU A 55 8.52 -9.60 1.98
CA GLU A 55 8.14 -8.93 3.23
C GLU A 55 6.90 -8.06 3.05
N PHE A 56 6.86 -7.29 1.97
CA PHE A 56 5.71 -6.46 1.65
C PHE A 56 4.46 -7.33 1.42
N LEU A 57 4.61 -8.44 0.71
CA LEU A 57 3.51 -9.36 0.43
C LEU A 57 2.95 -9.96 1.71
N ARG A 58 3.80 -10.31 2.67
CA ARG A 58 3.35 -10.78 3.99
C ARG A 58 2.54 -9.74 4.72
N ARG A 59 2.96 -8.48 4.66
CA ARG A 59 2.22 -7.39 5.29
C ARG A 59 0.86 -7.18 4.63
N LEU A 60 0.78 -7.28 3.33
CA LEU A 60 -0.50 -7.21 2.62
C LEU A 60 -1.43 -8.34 3.01
N PHE A 61 -0.90 -9.52 3.22
CA PHE A 61 -1.68 -10.66 3.69
C PHE A 61 -2.37 -10.36 5.01
N PHE A 62 -1.66 -9.78 5.96
CA PHE A 62 -2.24 -9.41 7.26
C PHE A 62 -3.24 -8.26 7.14
N ILE A 63 -2.96 -7.29 6.31
CA ILE A 63 -3.86 -6.16 6.07
C ILE A 63 -5.17 -6.65 5.46
N GLU A 64 -5.10 -7.53 4.47
CA GLU A 64 -6.29 -8.12 3.86
C GLU A 64 -7.10 -8.91 4.88
N ARG A 65 -6.44 -9.70 5.71
CA ARG A 65 -7.11 -10.51 6.73
C ARG A 65 -7.70 -9.69 7.87
N SER A 66 -7.28 -8.46 8.05
CA SER A 66 -7.84 -7.59 9.08
C SER A 66 -9.31 -7.23 8.83
N GLY A 67 -9.80 -7.42 7.61
CA GLY A 67 -11.16 -7.07 7.22
C GLY A 67 -11.35 -5.59 6.88
N ASN A 68 -10.29 -4.80 6.89
CA ASN A 68 -10.35 -3.37 6.57
C ASN A 68 -10.27 -3.09 5.07
N VAL A 69 -10.00 -4.10 4.26
CA VAL A 69 -9.89 -3.96 2.81
C VAL A 69 -10.99 -4.76 2.15
N SER A 70 -11.88 -4.07 1.42
CA SER A 70 -12.94 -4.72 0.64
C SER A 70 -12.39 -5.36 -0.63
N ARG A 71 -11.39 -4.71 -1.23
CA ARG A 71 -10.79 -5.16 -2.48
C ARG A 71 -9.40 -4.57 -2.60
N PHE A 72 -8.41 -5.39 -2.89
CA PHE A 72 -7.06 -4.95 -3.14
C PHE A 72 -6.70 -5.19 -4.60
N ASN A 73 -6.28 -4.13 -5.29
CA ASN A 73 -5.88 -4.17 -6.69
C ASN A 73 -4.40 -3.80 -6.77
N LEU A 74 -3.59 -4.70 -7.30
CA LEU A 74 -2.16 -4.50 -7.43
C LEU A 74 -1.78 -4.44 -8.91
N VAL A 75 -1.04 -3.40 -9.30
CA VAL A 75 -0.51 -3.25 -10.64
C VAL A 75 1.01 -3.29 -10.57
N LEU A 76 1.62 -4.26 -11.22
CA LEU A 76 3.06 -4.43 -11.26
C LEU A 76 3.59 -4.21 -12.68
N ASP A 77 4.84 -3.79 -12.80
CA ASP A 77 5.49 -3.67 -14.10
C ASP A 77 5.70 -5.07 -14.70
N HIS A 78 5.29 -5.25 -15.96
CA HIS A 78 5.47 -6.51 -16.67
C HIS A 78 6.96 -6.83 -16.93
N LYS A 79 7.84 -5.83 -16.85
CA LYS A 79 9.29 -6.02 -16.92
C LYS A 79 9.89 -6.34 -15.57
N ALA A 80 9.03 -6.48 -14.55
CA ALA A 80 9.48 -6.83 -13.22
C ALA A 80 10.31 -8.11 -13.25
N THR A 81 11.34 -8.10 -12.44
CA THR A 81 12.42 -9.06 -12.45
C THR A 81 11.97 -10.48 -12.11
N ASN A 82 12.87 -11.43 -12.27
CA ASN A 82 12.69 -12.83 -11.87
C ASN A 82 12.16 -12.98 -10.44
N LYS A 83 12.43 -12.01 -9.58
CA LYS A 83 11.96 -12.01 -8.19
C LYS A 83 10.43 -11.96 -8.11
N THR A 84 9.78 -11.09 -8.91
CA THR A 84 8.33 -11.01 -8.96
C THR A 84 7.73 -12.31 -9.51
N LEU A 85 8.36 -12.91 -10.53
CA LEU A 85 7.89 -14.17 -11.09
C LEU A 85 7.96 -15.31 -10.07
N LYS A 86 8.99 -15.35 -9.23
CA LYS A 86 9.11 -16.33 -8.16
C LYS A 86 8.01 -16.21 -7.11
N LEU A 87 7.51 -15.02 -6.90
CA LEU A 87 6.46 -14.75 -5.92
C LEU A 87 5.06 -14.81 -6.51
N TRP A 88 4.94 -15.03 -7.81
CA TRP A 88 3.65 -14.92 -8.52
C TRP A 88 2.54 -15.76 -7.91
N ALA A 89 2.83 -17.01 -7.56
CA ALA A 89 1.85 -17.89 -6.95
C ALA A 89 1.35 -17.35 -5.60
N PHE A 90 2.26 -16.78 -4.80
CA PHE A 90 1.89 -16.14 -3.54
C PHE A 90 1.07 -14.87 -3.76
N ILE A 91 1.48 -14.06 -4.73
CA ILE A 91 0.78 -12.81 -5.04
C ILE A 91 -0.67 -13.10 -5.39
N THR A 92 -0.91 -14.07 -6.27
CA THR A 92 -2.27 -14.40 -6.71
C THR A 92 -3.11 -15.06 -5.62
N GLN A 93 -2.49 -15.66 -4.61
CA GLN A 93 -3.21 -16.21 -3.47
C GLN A 93 -3.62 -15.14 -2.46
N VAL A 94 -2.77 -14.13 -2.29
CA VAL A 94 -3.00 -13.06 -1.31
C VAL A 94 -3.86 -11.95 -1.89
N ILE A 95 -3.60 -11.60 -3.16
CA ILE A 95 -4.23 -10.45 -3.82
C ILE A 95 -5.07 -10.98 -4.97
N GLU A 96 -6.38 -10.85 -4.84
CA GLU A 96 -7.34 -11.36 -5.81
C GLU A 96 -7.16 -10.72 -7.19
N ARG A 97 -6.82 -9.42 -7.22
CA ARG A 97 -6.71 -8.67 -8.46
C ARG A 97 -5.30 -8.15 -8.64
N THR A 98 -4.51 -8.86 -9.42
CA THR A 98 -3.16 -8.48 -9.77
C THR A 98 -3.04 -8.34 -11.28
N TYR A 99 -2.51 -7.21 -11.72
CA TYR A 99 -2.36 -6.85 -13.12
C TYR A 99 -0.90 -6.60 -13.43
N LEU A 100 -0.49 -6.96 -14.65
CA LEU A 100 0.82 -6.60 -15.19
C LEU A 100 0.62 -5.52 -16.24
N ALA A 101 1.40 -4.46 -16.14
CA ALA A 101 1.32 -3.33 -17.04
C ALA A 101 2.69 -2.71 -17.23
N ASP A 102 2.81 -1.79 -18.18
CA ASP A 102 4.02 -0.99 -18.34
C ASP A 102 3.96 0.16 -17.34
N ASN A 103 4.56 -0.02 -16.18
CA ASN A 103 4.38 0.88 -15.05
C ASN A 103 5.65 1.07 -14.22
N HIS A 104 6.13 2.29 -14.12
CA HIS A 104 7.23 2.69 -13.23
C HIS A 104 6.76 3.54 -12.06
N SER A 105 5.48 3.86 -11.99
CA SER A 105 4.95 4.68 -10.90
C SER A 105 4.77 3.89 -9.62
N LYS A 106 4.81 4.60 -8.50
CA LYS A 106 4.52 4.06 -7.17
C LYS A 106 3.43 4.92 -6.56
N ILE A 107 2.19 4.48 -6.74
CA ILE A 107 1.01 5.21 -6.28
C ILE A 107 0.17 4.28 -5.44
N LEU A 108 -0.34 4.83 -4.34
CA LEU A 108 -1.30 4.16 -3.49
C LEU A 108 -2.57 4.99 -3.47
N LEU A 109 -3.69 4.38 -3.84
CA LEU A 109 -5.00 5.00 -3.78
C LEU A 109 -5.88 4.19 -2.84
N VAL A 110 -6.54 4.89 -1.92
CA VAL A 110 -7.47 4.29 -0.96
C VAL A 110 -8.81 5.01 -1.08
N LYS A 111 -9.86 4.25 -1.32
CA LYS A 111 -11.22 4.77 -1.38
C LYS A 111 -12.07 4.06 -0.34
N SER A 112 -12.47 4.79 0.70
CA SER A 112 -13.27 4.22 1.77
C SER A 112 -14.72 4.04 1.36
N ASP A 113 -15.42 3.17 2.06
CA ASP A 113 -16.87 2.97 1.85
C ASP A 113 -17.67 4.23 2.18
N ARG A 114 -17.10 5.14 2.97
CA ARG A 114 -17.72 6.43 3.32
C ARG A 114 -17.50 7.50 2.26
N GLY A 115 -16.74 7.20 1.22
CA GLY A 115 -16.44 8.15 0.15
C GLY A 115 -15.14 8.94 0.31
N ASP A 116 -14.38 8.72 1.38
CA ASP A 116 -13.08 9.36 1.55
C ASP A 116 -12.08 8.77 0.55
N THR A 117 -11.27 9.62 -0.06
CA THR A 117 -10.22 9.19 -1.00
C THR A 117 -8.88 9.72 -0.55
N VAL A 118 -7.88 8.86 -0.49
CA VAL A 118 -6.51 9.22 -0.13
C VAL A 118 -5.58 8.75 -1.24
N ALA A 119 -4.68 9.62 -1.65
CA ALA A 119 -3.67 9.30 -2.65
C ALA A 119 -2.28 9.55 -2.07
N VAL A 120 -1.39 8.59 -2.28
CA VAL A 120 0.01 8.68 -1.88
C VAL A 120 0.88 8.46 -3.10
N VAL A 121 1.81 9.36 -3.34
CA VAL A 121 2.79 9.27 -4.43
C VAL A 121 4.17 9.16 -3.80
N THR A 122 4.91 8.14 -4.19
CA THR A 122 6.26 7.89 -3.65
C THR A 122 7.31 7.82 -4.73
#